data_f934a197ce76d0028430517610b1cf18
#
_entry.id   f934a197ce76d0028430517610b1cf18
#
_cell.length_a   1.000
_cell.length_b   1.000
_cell.length_c   1.000
_cell.angle_alpha   90.00
_cell.angle_beta   90.00
_cell.angle_gamma   90.00
#
_symmetry.space_group_name_H-M   'P 1'
#
loop_
_entity.id
_entity.type
_entity.pdbx_description
1 polymer ?
#
loop_
_entity_poly.entity_id
_entity_poly.type
_entity_poly.pdbx_seq_one_letter_code
_entity_poly.pdbx_strand_id
1 'polypeptide(L)'
;MRYVIIGAGALGTLIAARLAHHDMDVHLVERRPERRDRVQAGVEVTGFYRGPRTTPSVSDWDDLDPRADVLLLCTGPADTERAVAQAAERFTGHPPLVSFVGGVDGVDTVASWPGEHVIAVSNLEVRLDGAGNPETGFHNFTWLGNLSATETDAMRLVQRDLAWIGPILTTKVIHGMVWSKAIYLIEAALPGIVGQAPIDFYGVARHREAAAEIVREGISIARAHGVTPIAFDFFDPNLYGASTPGERGTLDAWMHHAWQRHEQFRVGAPVSFTEPAGAGWSLDPRNPTQELGGLLADLRRRGAEANVATPRLDALAAIAERVGSGGPVATEDVVGAALASERA
;
A
#
# COMPACT_ATOMS: atom_id res chain seq x y z
N MET A 1 9.73 14.19 22.03
CA MET A 1 9.51 12.83 21.51
C MET A 1 10.17 12.74 20.15
N ARG A 2 10.96 11.69 19.95
CA ARG A 2 11.77 11.46 18.76
C ARG A 2 11.20 10.33 17.92
N TYR A 3 10.84 10.66 16.68
CA TYR A 3 10.45 9.70 15.64
C TYR A 3 11.64 9.33 14.78
N VAL A 4 11.85 8.04 14.55
CA VAL A 4 12.79 7.56 13.53
C VAL A 4 11.98 6.87 12.43
N ILE A 5 12.10 7.36 11.20
CA ILE A 5 11.38 6.87 10.03
C ILE A 5 12.35 6.07 9.17
N ILE A 6 12.04 4.80 8.96
CA ILE A 6 12.87 3.89 8.18
C ILE A 6 12.31 3.79 6.76
N GLY A 7 13.02 4.37 5.81
CA GLY A 7 12.65 4.41 4.39
C GLY A 7 12.19 5.78 3.89
N ALA A 8 13.03 6.44 3.07
CA ALA A 8 12.74 7.71 2.41
C ALA A 8 12.05 7.51 1.03
N GLY A 9 11.02 6.67 1.02
CA GLY A 9 10.05 6.61 -0.07
C GLY A 9 9.08 7.79 0.00
N ALA A 10 8.03 7.79 -0.84
CA ALA A 10 7.05 8.86 -0.89
C ALA A 10 6.37 9.07 0.47
N LEU A 11 5.90 7.99 1.11
CA LEU A 11 5.22 8.06 2.40
C LEU A 11 6.15 8.49 3.53
N GLY A 12 7.33 7.86 3.66
CA GLY A 12 8.29 8.22 4.73
C GLY A 12 8.77 9.66 4.61
N THR A 13 9.02 10.14 3.39
CA THR A 13 9.40 11.54 3.16
C THR A 13 8.25 12.50 3.49
N LEU A 14 7.00 12.16 3.15
CA LEU A 14 5.82 12.94 3.52
C LEU A 14 5.70 13.05 5.04
N ILE A 15 5.75 11.92 5.74
CA ILE A 15 5.62 11.91 7.21
C ILE A 15 6.75 12.73 7.84
N ALA A 16 8.00 12.55 7.39
CA ALA A 16 9.13 13.31 7.91
C ALA A 16 8.95 14.83 7.71
N ALA A 17 8.53 15.25 6.51
CA ALA A 17 8.30 16.65 6.21
C ALA A 17 7.18 17.26 7.07
N ARG A 18 6.10 16.50 7.30
CA ARG A 18 4.97 16.94 8.12
C ARG A 18 5.33 17.05 9.60
N LEU A 19 6.00 16.05 10.15
CA LEU A 19 6.46 16.08 11.53
C LEU A 19 7.47 17.22 11.75
N ALA A 20 8.42 17.41 10.84
CA ALA A 20 9.37 18.53 10.91
C ALA A 20 8.68 19.90 10.83
N HIS A 21 7.63 20.03 10.02
CA HIS A 21 6.84 21.27 9.94
C HIS A 21 6.17 21.64 11.28
N HIS A 22 5.85 20.66 12.09
CA HIS A 22 5.24 20.85 13.41
C HIS A 22 6.25 20.77 14.55
N ASP A 23 7.54 21.07 14.27
CA ASP A 23 8.65 21.12 15.23
C ASP A 23 8.84 19.83 16.04
N MET A 24 8.44 18.68 15.45
CA MET A 24 8.68 17.37 16.06
C MET A 24 10.12 16.92 15.79
N ASP A 25 10.73 16.26 16.78
CA ASP A 25 12.04 15.62 16.59
C ASP A 25 11.87 14.39 15.68
N VAL A 26 12.25 14.53 14.42
CA VAL A 26 12.13 13.50 13.40
C VAL A 26 13.45 13.25 12.71
N HIS A 27 13.78 11.96 12.53
CA HIS A 27 14.96 11.51 11.81
C HIS A 27 14.58 10.47 10.76
N LEU A 28 14.96 10.72 9.51
CA LEU A 28 14.70 9.82 8.38
C LEU A 28 15.94 8.97 8.09
N VAL A 29 15.76 7.67 7.92
CA VAL A 29 16.83 6.73 7.56
C VAL A 29 16.72 6.38 6.09
N GLU A 30 17.77 6.70 5.32
CA GLU A 30 17.85 6.37 3.88
C GLU A 30 19.28 5.95 3.53
N ARG A 31 19.42 4.78 2.92
CA ARG A 31 20.72 4.23 2.52
C ARG A 31 21.32 4.87 1.24
N ARG A 32 20.46 5.39 0.35
CA ARG A 32 20.91 5.96 -0.95
C ARG A 32 21.36 7.40 -0.80
N PRO A 33 22.65 7.71 -1.08
CA PRO A 33 23.19 9.06 -0.91
C PRO A 33 22.39 10.13 -1.66
N GLU A 34 22.03 9.85 -2.91
CA GLU A 34 21.30 10.79 -3.74
C GLU A 34 19.90 11.15 -3.22
N ARG A 35 19.28 10.27 -2.43
CA ARG A 35 18.02 10.58 -1.75
C ARG A 35 18.24 11.35 -0.47
N ARG A 36 19.29 11.03 0.29
CA ARG A 36 19.67 11.82 1.47
C ARG A 36 19.97 13.27 1.08
N ASP A 37 20.76 13.48 0.02
CA ASP A 37 21.09 14.82 -0.48
C ASP A 37 19.84 15.63 -0.82
N ARG A 38 18.84 15.00 -1.45
CA ARG A 38 17.54 15.66 -1.75
C ARG A 38 16.79 16.07 -0.48
N VAL A 39 16.71 15.20 0.50
CA VAL A 39 16.06 15.51 1.79
C VAL A 39 16.78 16.62 2.52
N GLN A 40 18.13 16.60 2.54
CA GLN A 40 18.96 17.63 3.14
C GLN A 40 18.83 18.99 2.43
N ALA A 41 18.61 18.99 1.12
CA ALA A 41 18.32 20.21 0.36
C ALA A 41 16.95 20.82 0.68
N GLY A 42 16.12 20.08 1.43
CA GLY A 42 14.79 20.46 1.85
C GLY A 42 13.69 19.88 0.97
N VAL A 43 12.57 19.54 1.63
CA VAL A 43 11.41 18.86 1.06
C VAL A 43 10.19 19.77 1.14
N GLU A 44 9.44 19.90 0.06
CA GLU A 44 8.18 20.60 -0.02
C GLU A 44 7.04 19.62 -0.30
N VAL A 45 5.99 19.63 0.53
CA VAL A 45 4.81 18.81 0.29
C VAL A 45 3.88 19.55 -0.67
N THR A 46 3.56 18.92 -1.79
CA THR A 46 2.70 19.49 -2.84
C THR A 46 1.39 18.69 -2.97
N GLY A 47 0.51 19.12 -3.86
CA GLY A 47 -0.74 18.44 -4.11
C GLY A 47 -1.89 18.89 -3.20
N PHE A 48 -2.73 17.95 -2.77
CA PHE A 48 -3.92 18.23 -1.97
C PHE A 48 -3.56 18.77 -0.56
N TYR A 49 -2.59 18.12 0.09
CA TYR A 49 -2.07 18.52 1.42
C TYR A 49 -0.75 19.27 1.28
N ARG A 50 -0.81 20.53 0.90
CA ARG A 50 0.38 21.36 0.75
C ARG A 50 1.02 21.70 2.10
N GLY A 51 2.33 21.89 2.10
CA GLY A 51 3.09 22.33 3.25
C GLY A 51 4.32 23.13 2.84
N PRO A 52 4.85 23.94 3.74
CA PRO A 52 6.08 24.68 3.45
C PRO A 52 7.27 23.74 3.27
N ARG A 53 8.35 24.28 2.71
CA ARG A 53 9.61 23.56 2.62
C ARG A 53 10.17 23.33 4.02
N THR A 54 10.53 22.09 4.32
CA THR A 54 11.12 21.65 5.58
C THR A 54 12.42 20.88 5.32
N THR A 55 13.27 20.76 6.34
CA THR A 55 14.54 20.05 6.25
C THR A 55 14.61 19.00 7.38
N PRO A 56 13.90 17.86 7.25
CA PRO A 56 14.00 16.80 8.25
C PRO A 56 15.43 16.29 8.34
N SER A 57 15.86 15.89 9.54
CA SER A 57 17.15 15.23 9.72
C SER A 57 17.15 13.90 8.94
N VAL A 58 18.26 13.59 8.28
CA VAL A 58 18.40 12.34 7.52
C VAL A 58 19.83 11.82 7.59
N SER A 59 19.99 10.50 7.76
CA SER A 59 21.27 9.79 7.67
C SER A 59 21.09 8.40 7.07
N ASP A 60 22.19 7.68 6.90
CA ASP A 60 22.13 6.23 6.77
C ASP A 60 22.09 5.54 8.15
N TRP A 61 22.17 4.21 8.15
CA TRP A 61 22.16 3.42 9.36
C TRP A 61 23.40 3.62 10.23
N ASP A 62 24.56 3.86 9.62
CA ASP A 62 25.84 3.94 10.34
C ASP A 62 25.93 5.21 11.20
N ASP A 63 25.41 6.31 10.67
CA ASP A 63 25.40 7.63 11.34
C ASP A 63 24.15 7.88 12.18
N LEU A 64 23.24 6.89 12.26
CA LEU A 64 21.99 7.02 13.00
C LEU A 64 22.21 7.00 14.52
N ASP A 65 21.76 8.02 15.21
CA ASP A 65 21.60 8.02 16.68
C ASP A 65 20.51 7.00 17.09
N PRO A 66 20.84 5.98 17.90
CA PRO A 66 19.92 4.89 18.22
C PRO A 66 18.82 5.25 19.22
N ARG A 67 18.64 6.53 19.54
CA ARG A 67 17.54 6.98 20.39
C ARG A 67 16.27 7.16 19.55
N ALA A 68 15.20 6.52 19.96
CA ALA A 68 13.87 6.71 19.38
C ALA A 68 12.81 6.44 20.45
N ASP A 69 11.74 7.22 20.43
CA ASP A 69 10.53 6.96 21.21
C ASP A 69 9.53 6.12 20.37
N VAL A 70 9.54 6.29 19.03
CA VAL A 70 8.71 5.54 18.09
C VAL A 70 9.48 5.33 16.79
N LEU A 71 9.41 4.12 16.25
CA LEU A 71 9.89 3.79 14.91
C LEU A 71 8.72 3.75 13.92
N LEU A 72 8.88 4.36 12.75
CA LEU A 72 7.92 4.28 11.65
C LEU A 72 8.57 3.53 10.48
N LEU A 73 8.06 2.36 10.13
CA LEU A 73 8.57 1.56 9.03
C LEU A 73 7.81 1.87 7.74
N CYS A 74 8.48 2.54 6.81
CA CYS A 74 7.94 3.02 5.53
C CYS A 74 8.71 2.43 4.33
N THR A 75 9.22 1.22 4.46
CA THR A 75 9.94 0.50 3.41
C THR A 75 8.98 -0.18 2.44
N GLY A 76 9.44 -0.48 1.23
CA GLY A 76 8.74 -1.41 0.36
C GLY A 76 8.85 -2.86 0.87
N PRO A 77 7.97 -3.77 0.42
CA PRO A 77 7.93 -5.16 0.89
C PRO A 77 9.28 -5.88 0.81
N ALA A 78 10.02 -5.71 -0.27
CA ALA A 78 11.33 -6.33 -0.48
C ALA A 78 12.43 -5.92 0.52
N ASP A 79 12.27 -4.75 1.17
CA ASP A 79 13.27 -4.23 2.13
C ASP A 79 12.84 -4.42 3.58
N THR A 80 11.60 -4.89 3.84
CA THR A 80 10.98 -4.93 5.17
C THR A 80 11.74 -5.81 6.15
N GLU A 81 12.02 -7.06 5.79
CA GLU A 81 12.71 -8.02 6.66
C GLU A 81 14.09 -7.49 7.09
N ARG A 82 14.87 -7.02 6.13
CA ARG A 82 16.18 -6.43 6.41
C ARG A 82 16.07 -5.20 7.32
N ALA A 83 15.09 -4.32 7.07
CA ALA A 83 14.91 -3.11 7.84
C ALA A 83 14.51 -3.41 9.29
N VAL A 84 13.64 -4.40 9.51
CA VAL A 84 13.26 -4.85 10.87
C VAL A 84 14.46 -5.46 11.60
N ALA A 85 15.26 -6.31 10.93
CA ALA A 85 16.45 -6.90 11.53
C ALA A 85 17.47 -5.82 11.91
N GLN A 86 17.80 -4.88 11.03
CA GLN A 86 18.70 -3.77 11.31
C GLN A 86 18.19 -2.87 12.44
N ALA A 87 16.86 -2.63 12.48
CA ALA A 87 16.25 -1.86 13.57
C ALA A 87 16.37 -2.61 14.92
N ALA A 88 16.15 -3.93 14.94
CA ALA A 88 16.27 -4.72 16.17
C ALA A 88 17.69 -4.72 16.74
N GLU A 89 18.70 -4.76 15.89
CA GLU A 89 20.11 -4.64 16.29
C GLU A 89 20.46 -3.24 16.81
N ARG A 90 19.92 -2.20 16.17
CA ARG A 90 20.27 -0.81 16.48
C ARG A 90 19.53 -0.25 17.68
N PHE A 91 18.26 -0.57 17.84
CA PHE A 91 17.38 -0.07 18.90
C PHE A 91 17.15 -1.12 19.99
N THR A 92 18.16 -1.36 20.81
CA THR A 92 18.16 -2.40 21.86
C THR A 92 17.06 -2.22 22.92
N GLY A 93 16.50 -1.01 23.07
CA GLY A 93 15.33 -0.74 23.92
C GLY A 93 13.99 -1.13 23.28
N HIS A 94 14.01 -1.55 22.01
CA HIS A 94 12.85 -1.96 21.23
C HIS A 94 11.64 -1.03 21.39
N PRO A 95 11.77 0.27 21.02
CA PRO A 95 10.65 1.20 21.08
C PRO A 95 9.49 0.72 20.19
N PRO A 96 8.26 1.22 20.39
CA PRO A 96 7.14 0.86 19.54
C PRO A 96 7.45 1.02 18.05
N LEU A 97 7.15 0.00 17.25
CA LEU A 97 7.31 -0.01 15.80
C LEU A 97 5.95 0.10 15.12
N VAL A 98 5.73 1.15 14.36
CA VAL A 98 4.53 1.35 13.53
C VAL A 98 4.87 1.05 12.08
N SER A 99 4.26 0.03 11.51
CA SER A 99 4.54 -0.43 10.15
C SER A 99 3.48 0.05 9.15
N PHE A 100 3.92 0.75 8.12
CA PHE A 100 3.13 1.10 6.94
C PHE A 100 3.36 0.13 5.77
N VAL A 101 3.90 -1.01 6.04
CA VAL A 101 4.24 -2.00 5.00
C VAL A 101 2.99 -2.60 4.38
N GLY A 102 2.97 -2.70 3.06
CA GLY A 102 1.95 -3.40 2.31
C GLY A 102 2.19 -4.92 2.28
N GLY A 103 1.13 -5.70 2.04
CA GLY A 103 1.20 -7.15 1.94
C GLY A 103 1.03 -7.87 3.28
N VAL A 104 0.66 -9.14 3.20
CA VAL A 104 0.39 -9.98 4.38
C VAL A 104 1.71 -10.40 5.04
N ASP A 105 2.73 -10.72 4.26
CA ASP A 105 4.07 -11.08 4.76
C ASP A 105 4.73 -9.96 5.55
N GLY A 106 4.45 -8.71 5.20
CA GLY A 106 4.93 -7.56 5.96
C GLY A 106 4.42 -7.55 7.40
N VAL A 107 3.20 -8.03 7.63
CA VAL A 107 2.64 -8.15 8.99
C VAL A 107 3.35 -9.22 9.79
N ASP A 108 3.61 -10.39 9.21
CA ASP A 108 4.32 -11.47 9.90
C ASP A 108 5.76 -11.06 10.25
N THR A 109 6.43 -10.35 9.34
CA THR A 109 7.77 -9.80 9.60
C THR A 109 7.75 -8.82 10.77
N VAL A 110 6.79 -7.91 10.79
CA VAL A 110 6.66 -6.93 11.88
C VAL A 110 6.22 -7.58 13.19
N ALA A 111 5.45 -8.66 13.15
CA ALA A 111 5.09 -9.44 14.33
C ALA A 111 6.30 -10.07 15.05
N SER A 112 7.45 -10.21 14.37
CA SER A 112 8.71 -10.64 14.97
C SER A 112 9.43 -9.55 15.77
N TRP A 113 8.97 -8.29 15.72
CA TRP A 113 9.56 -7.18 16.48
C TRP A 113 9.46 -7.45 17.98
N PRO A 114 10.57 -7.36 18.73
CA PRO A 114 10.56 -7.72 20.16
C PRO A 114 9.78 -6.75 21.06
N GLY A 115 9.55 -5.52 20.60
CA GLY A 115 8.77 -4.50 21.29
C GLY A 115 7.30 -4.49 20.88
N GLU A 116 6.59 -3.44 21.27
CA GLU A 116 5.24 -3.19 20.79
C GLU A 116 5.24 -2.94 19.28
N HIS A 117 4.34 -3.58 18.56
CA HIS A 117 4.15 -3.30 17.13
C HIS A 117 2.71 -2.87 16.83
N VAL A 118 2.61 -1.88 15.94
CA VAL A 118 1.36 -1.33 15.42
C VAL A 118 1.38 -1.45 13.90
N ILE A 119 0.28 -1.92 13.33
CA ILE A 119 0.10 -2.02 11.89
C ILE A 119 -0.69 -0.81 11.44
N ALA A 120 -0.21 -0.13 10.41
CA ALA A 120 -0.88 0.98 9.75
C ALA A 120 -1.33 0.56 8.34
N VAL A 121 -2.63 0.46 8.13
CA VAL A 121 -3.21 0.30 6.79
C VAL A 121 -3.59 1.68 6.28
N SER A 122 -2.81 2.18 5.32
CA SER A 122 -3.00 3.52 4.76
C SER A 122 -3.44 3.42 3.30
N ASN A 123 -4.47 4.18 2.91
CA ASN A 123 -4.82 4.43 1.51
C ASN A 123 -4.36 5.82 1.05
N LEU A 124 -3.37 6.38 1.73
CA LEU A 124 -2.81 7.69 1.43
C LEU A 124 -2.17 7.69 0.05
N GLU A 125 -2.69 8.52 -0.83
CA GLU A 125 -2.14 8.74 -2.17
C GLU A 125 -0.94 9.68 -2.07
N VAL A 126 0.26 9.16 -2.31
CA VAL A 126 1.49 9.95 -2.30
C VAL A 126 2.50 9.40 -3.29
N ARG A 127 3.13 10.29 -4.05
CA ARG A 127 4.26 9.98 -4.93
C ARG A 127 5.39 10.99 -4.75
N LEU A 128 6.58 10.65 -5.20
CA LEU A 128 7.66 11.64 -5.32
C LEU A 128 7.66 12.25 -6.72
N ASP A 129 7.70 13.57 -6.80
CA ASP A 129 7.94 14.28 -8.05
C ASP A 129 9.41 14.08 -8.54
N GLY A 130 9.74 14.64 -9.71
CA GLY A 130 11.09 14.54 -10.26
C GLY A 130 12.19 15.16 -9.38
N ALA A 131 11.84 16.10 -8.49
CA ALA A 131 12.73 16.70 -7.52
C ALA A 131 12.83 15.93 -6.20
N GLY A 132 11.95 14.92 -5.99
CA GLY A 132 11.90 14.11 -4.78
C GLY A 132 10.97 14.68 -3.70
N ASN A 133 10.10 15.63 -4.04
CA ASN A 133 9.09 16.14 -3.14
C ASN A 133 7.87 15.24 -3.11
N PRO A 134 7.24 15.00 -1.93
CA PRO A 134 5.99 14.28 -1.85
C PRO A 134 4.84 15.09 -2.46
N GLU A 135 4.17 14.51 -3.44
CA GLU A 135 2.95 15.03 -4.02
C GLU A 135 1.78 14.18 -3.54
N THR A 136 0.79 14.80 -2.88
CA THR A 136 -0.32 14.10 -2.23
C THR A 136 -1.60 14.20 -3.06
N GLY A 137 -2.33 13.08 -3.18
CA GLY A 137 -3.68 13.02 -3.72
C GLY A 137 -4.74 13.32 -2.64
N PHE A 138 -6.01 13.08 -3.00
CA PHE A 138 -7.16 13.35 -2.13
C PHE A 138 -7.34 12.28 -1.04
N HIS A 139 -7.10 11.02 -1.35
CA HIS A 139 -7.27 9.91 -0.41
C HIS A 139 -6.14 9.88 0.62
N ASN A 140 -6.51 9.78 1.89
CA ASN A 140 -5.54 9.96 2.96
C ASN A 140 -5.93 9.33 4.31
N PHE A 141 -6.82 8.35 4.31
CA PHE A 141 -7.16 7.64 5.55
C PHE A 141 -6.07 6.63 5.94
N THR A 142 -5.83 6.52 7.23
CA THR A 142 -4.97 5.47 7.79
C THR A 142 -5.66 4.83 8.98
N TRP A 143 -5.69 3.50 9.03
CA TRP A 143 -6.16 2.73 10.18
C TRP A 143 -4.95 2.16 10.92
N LEU A 144 -4.98 2.30 12.24
CA LEU A 144 -3.99 1.73 13.14
C LEU A 144 -4.61 0.59 13.92
N GLY A 145 -3.88 -0.49 14.08
CA GLY A 145 -4.29 -1.63 14.87
C GLY A 145 -3.12 -2.54 15.21
N ASN A 146 -3.37 -3.56 16.01
CA ASN A 146 -2.43 -4.63 16.26
C ASN A 146 -3.15 -5.99 16.23
N LEU A 147 -2.40 -7.07 16.15
CA LEU A 147 -2.95 -8.42 16.06
C LEU A 147 -3.66 -8.87 17.36
N SER A 148 -3.37 -8.24 18.49
CA SER A 148 -4.04 -8.50 19.77
C SER A 148 -5.39 -7.77 19.92
N ALA A 149 -5.77 -6.95 18.94
CA ALA A 149 -6.99 -6.14 18.93
C ALA A 149 -7.13 -5.21 20.16
N THR A 150 -6.01 -4.78 20.73
CA THR A 150 -5.95 -3.88 21.88
C THR A 150 -5.51 -2.48 21.46
N GLU A 151 -6.06 -1.46 22.09
CA GLU A 151 -5.60 -0.10 21.90
C GLU A 151 -4.43 0.18 22.85
N THR A 152 -3.33 0.74 22.31
CA THR A 152 -2.09 0.98 23.04
C THR A 152 -1.78 2.48 23.13
N ASP A 153 -0.86 2.82 24.03
CA ASP A 153 -0.38 4.21 24.15
C ASP A 153 0.33 4.67 22.89
N ALA A 154 1.12 3.79 22.25
CA ALA A 154 1.78 4.09 21.00
C ALA A 154 0.76 4.38 19.88
N MET A 155 -0.34 3.61 19.79
CA MET A 155 -1.40 3.88 18.81
C MET A 155 -2.02 5.25 19.02
N ARG A 156 -2.37 5.62 20.27
CA ARG A 156 -2.94 6.93 20.59
C ARG A 156 -1.99 8.08 20.26
N LEU A 157 -0.73 7.87 20.55
CA LEU A 157 0.34 8.82 20.32
C LEU A 157 0.53 9.07 18.82
N VAL A 158 0.66 8.00 18.06
CA VAL A 158 0.82 8.08 16.59
C VAL A 158 -0.44 8.65 15.93
N GLN A 159 -1.63 8.27 16.40
CA GLN A 159 -2.89 8.85 15.91
C GLN A 159 -2.92 10.37 16.06
N ARG A 160 -2.49 10.88 17.21
CA ARG A 160 -2.42 12.33 17.46
C ARG A 160 -1.39 13.01 16.56
N ASP A 161 -0.18 12.48 16.52
CA ASP A 161 0.96 13.15 15.91
C ASP A 161 0.99 13.02 14.37
N LEU A 162 0.46 11.92 13.84
CA LEU A 162 0.32 11.76 12.39
C LEU A 162 -1.00 12.30 11.82
N ALA A 163 -1.88 12.88 12.63
CA ALA A 163 -3.12 13.51 12.14
C ALA A 163 -2.88 14.59 11.06
N TRP A 164 -1.66 15.12 10.97
CA TRP A 164 -1.24 16.08 9.96
C TRP A 164 -1.03 15.49 8.55
N ILE A 165 -0.98 14.16 8.42
CA ILE A 165 -0.92 13.49 7.11
C ILE A 165 -2.30 13.10 6.59
N GLY A 166 -3.32 13.15 7.43
CA GLY A 166 -4.69 12.78 7.14
C GLY A 166 -5.41 12.18 8.35
N PRO A 167 -6.69 11.83 8.24
CA PRO A 167 -7.42 11.15 9.29
C PRO A 167 -6.79 9.82 9.67
N ILE A 168 -6.50 9.65 10.96
CA ILE A 168 -5.97 8.42 11.55
C ILE A 168 -7.06 7.81 12.45
N LEU A 169 -7.44 6.58 12.17
CA LEU A 169 -8.46 5.85 12.90
C LEU A 169 -7.85 4.63 13.58
N THR A 170 -8.40 4.18 14.70
CA THR A 170 -8.00 2.92 15.32
C THR A 170 -9.01 1.82 14.98
N THR A 171 -8.54 0.56 14.89
CA THR A 171 -9.39 -0.58 14.58
C THR A 171 -8.93 -1.84 15.31
N LYS A 172 -9.88 -2.70 15.64
CA LYS A 172 -9.63 -4.04 16.20
C LYS A 172 -9.57 -5.15 15.15
N VAL A 173 -9.83 -4.82 13.89
CA VAL A 173 -9.91 -5.79 12.78
C VAL A 173 -8.80 -5.55 11.75
N ILE A 174 -7.67 -5.04 12.19
CA ILE A 174 -6.54 -4.64 11.32
C ILE A 174 -6.06 -5.78 10.42
N HIS A 175 -6.05 -7.02 10.91
CA HIS A 175 -5.62 -8.18 10.14
C HIS A 175 -6.48 -8.37 8.89
N GLY A 176 -7.81 -8.30 9.03
CA GLY A 176 -8.75 -8.34 7.90
C GLY A 176 -8.53 -7.18 6.92
N MET A 177 -8.19 -5.99 7.41
CA MET A 177 -7.91 -4.82 6.56
C MET A 177 -6.60 -4.97 5.78
N VAL A 178 -5.55 -5.58 6.36
CA VAL A 178 -4.30 -5.88 5.65
C VAL A 178 -4.56 -6.77 4.45
N TRP A 179 -5.31 -7.87 4.65
CA TRP A 179 -5.68 -8.77 3.56
C TRP A 179 -6.52 -8.08 2.50
N SER A 180 -7.51 -7.29 2.92
CA SER A 180 -8.34 -6.52 2.00
C SER A 180 -7.51 -5.55 1.16
N LYS A 181 -6.56 -4.84 1.78
CA LYS A 181 -5.67 -3.93 1.05
C LYS A 181 -4.78 -4.67 0.06
N ALA A 182 -4.19 -5.81 0.43
CA ALA A 182 -3.35 -6.60 -0.46
C ALA A 182 -4.14 -7.05 -1.71
N ILE A 183 -5.36 -7.56 -1.52
CA ILE A 183 -6.26 -7.97 -2.59
C ILE A 183 -6.69 -6.77 -3.46
N TYR A 184 -7.10 -5.68 -2.82
CA TYR A 184 -7.49 -4.44 -3.50
C TYR A 184 -6.36 -3.85 -4.35
N LEU A 185 -5.11 -3.87 -3.87
CA LEU A 185 -3.98 -3.35 -4.64
C LEU A 185 -3.72 -4.16 -5.91
N ILE A 186 -3.97 -5.47 -5.90
CA ILE A 186 -3.89 -6.30 -7.11
C ILE A 186 -4.98 -5.89 -8.11
N GLU A 187 -6.23 -5.72 -7.64
CA GLU A 187 -7.33 -5.22 -8.46
C GLU A 187 -7.00 -3.86 -9.07
N ALA A 188 -6.58 -2.91 -8.22
CA ALA A 188 -6.25 -1.54 -8.61
C ALA A 188 -5.08 -1.44 -9.62
N ALA A 189 -4.19 -2.45 -9.64
CA ALA A 189 -3.06 -2.50 -10.56
C ALA A 189 -3.42 -2.94 -11.98
N LEU A 190 -4.56 -3.62 -12.19
CA LEU A 190 -4.93 -4.21 -13.50
C LEU A 190 -4.93 -3.20 -14.65
N PRO A 191 -5.52 -2.00 -14.53
CA PRO A 191 -5.44 -0.99 -15.58
C PRO A 191 -4.01 -0.59 -15.95
N GLY A 192 -3.15 -0.44 -14.92
CA GLY A 192 -1.75 -0.06 -15.09
C GLY A 192 -0.92 -1.12 -15.83
N ILE A 193 -1.20 -2.39 -15.63
CA ILE A 193 -0.54 -3.50 -16.34
C ILE A 193 -0.74 -3.38 -17.86
N VAL A 194 -1.92 -2.93 -18.28
CA VAL A 194 -2.29 -2.81 -19.70
C VAL A 194 -2.20 -1.37 -20.24
N GLY A 195 -1.67 -0.44 -19.45
CA GLY A 195 -1.48 0.95 -19.85
C GLY A 195 -2.79 1.74 -20.08
N GLN A 196 -3.87 1.36 -19.39
CA GLN A 196 -5.16 2.04 -19.49
C GLN A 196 -5.45 2.91 -18.26
N ALA A 197 -6.30 3.92 -18.43
CA ALA A 197 -6.89 4.63 -17.31
C ALA A 197 -7.86 3.70 -16.53
N PRO A 198 -7.92 3.78 -15.19
CA PRO A 198 -8.87 2.97 -14.43
C PRO A 198 -10.32 3.11 -14.92
N ILE A 199 -10.75 4.34 -15.28
CA ILE A 199 -12.10 4.59 -15.79
C ILE A 199 -12.39 3.90 -17.13
N ASP A 200 -11.40 3.83 -18.02
CA ASP A 200 -11.53 3.15 -19.30
C ASP A 200 -11.55 1.63 -19.12
N PHE A 201 -10.64 1.10 -18.30
CA PHE A 201 -10.59 -0.32 -17.99
C PHE A 201 -11.88 -0.80 -17.33
N TYR A 202 -12.27 -0.18 -16.22
CA TYR A 202 -13.47 -0.55 -15.46
C TYR A 202 -14.78 -0.02 -16.11
N GLY A 203 -14.70 0.75 -17.18
CA GLY A 203 -15.83 1.08 -18.05
C GLY A 203 -16.41 -0.14 -18.78
N VAL A 204 -15.60 -1.17 -19.02
CA VAL A 204 -15.99 -2.39 -19.76
C VAL A 204 -16.44 -3.48 -18.79
N ALA A 205 -17.68 -4.00 -18.95
CA ALA A 205 -18.25 -5.01 -18.04
C ALA A 205 -17.40 -6.28 -17.94
N ARG A 206 -16.87 -6.78 -19.07
CA ARG A 206 -16.02 -7.97 -19.11
C ARG A 206 -14.71 -7.80 -18.33
N HIS A 207 -14.16 -6.59 -18.27
CA HIS A 207 -12.96 -6.30 -17.46
C HIS A 207 -13.29 -6.31 -15.97
N ARG A 208 -14.46 -5.79 -15.57
CA ARG A 208 -14.93 -5.86 -14.17
C ARG A 208 -15.17 -7.29 -13.74
N GLU A 209 -15.76 -8.12 -14.61
CA GLU A 209 -15.92 -9.57 -14.35
C GLU A 209 -14.56 -10.25 -14.12
N ALA A 210 -13.58 -9.99 -14.98
CA ALA A 210 -12.22 -10.52 -14.84
C ALA A 210 -11.56 -10.07 -13.52
N ALA A 211 -11.65 -8.79 -13.17
CA ALA A 211 -11.15 -8.27 -11.93
C ALA A 211 -11.84 -8.92 -10.72
N ALA A 212 -13.17 -9.09 -10.77
CA ALA A 212 -13.92 -9.76 -9.70
C ALA A 212 -13.47 -11.21 -9.47
N GLU A 213 -13.15 -11.95 -10.53
CA GLU A 213 -12.65 -13.32 -10.41
C GLU A 213 -11.27 -13.39 -9.72
N ILE A 214 -10.36 -12.46 -10.03
CA ILE A 214 -9.05 -12.34 -9.36
C ILE A 214 -9.25 -12.02 -7.87
N VAL A 215 -10.14 -11.08 -7.55
CA VAL A 215 -10.46 -10.71 -6.16
C VAL A 215 -11.06 -11.88 -5.38
N ARG A 216 -11.97 -12.66 -5.99
CA ARG A 216 -12.55 -13.85 -5.36
C ARG A 216 -11.51 -14.88 -4.98
N GLU A 217 -10.51 -15.10 -5.84
CA GLU A 217 -9.40 -16.00 -5.54
C GLU A 217 -8.61 -15.51 -4.32
N GLY A 218 -8.27 -14.22 -4.24
CA GLY A 218 -7.61 -13.62 -3.08
C GLY A 218 -8.45 -13.72 -1.80
N ILE A 219 -9.76 -13.47 -1.86
CA ILE A 219 -10.68 -13.62 -0.73
C ILE A 219 -10.76 -15.09 -0.25
N SER A 220 -10.73 -16.04 -1.18
CA SER A 220 -10.76 -17.46 -0.84
C SER A 220 -9.49 -17.87 -0.07
N ILE A 221 -8.34 -17.37 -0.46
CA ILE A 221 -7.07 -17.57 0.25
C ILE A 221 -7.17 -17.00 1.68
N ALA A 222 -7.61 -15.75 1.82
CA ALA A 222 -7.76 -15.11 3.14
C ALA A 222 -8.65 -15.95 4.08
N ARG A 223 -9.80 -16.39 3.57
CA ARG A 223 -10.75 -17.23 4.34
C ARG A 223 -10.15 -18.58 4.73
N ALA A 224 -9.36 -19.20 3.86
CA ALA A 224 -8.67 -20.45 4.16
C ALA A 224 -7.62 -20.29 5.28
N HIS A 225 -7.06 -19.09 5.45
CA HIS A 225 -6.24 -18.71 6.60
C HIS A 225 -7.03 -18.26 7.83
N GLY A 226 -8.36 -18.44 7.84
CA GLY A 226 -9.23 -18.03 8.95
C GLY A 226 -9.41 -16.51 9.07
N VAL A 227 -9.05 -15.74 8.05
CA VAL A 227 -9.18 -14.28 8.05
C VAL A 227 -10.41 -13.87 7.25
N THR A 228 -11.21 -12.99 7.82
CA THR A 228 -12.32 -12.33 7.12
C THR A 228 -11.83 -10.97 6.60
N PRO A 229 -11.70 -10.80 5.29
CA PRO A 229 -11.40 -9.48 4.71
C PRO A 229 -12.49 -8.48 5.07
N ILE A 230 -12.11 -7.24 5.33
CA ILE A 230 -12.98 -6.17 5.84
C ILE A 230 -13.10 -5.06 4.79
N ALA A 231 -14.32 -4.53 4.63
CA ALA A 231 -14.54 -3.39 3.74
C ALA A 231 -13.73 -2.17 4.19
N PHE A 232 -13.08 -1.51 3.26
CA PHE A 232 -12.43 -0.23 3.46
C PHE A 232 -12.46 0.58 2.16
N ASP A 233 -12.61 1.88 2.29
CA ASP A 233 -12.68 2.80 1.16
C ASP A 233 -13.74 2.34 0.13
N PHE A 234 -13.35 2.15 -1.12
CA PHE A 234 -14.24 1.70 -2.21
C PHE A 234 -14.24 0.17 -2.39
N PHE A 235 -13.55 -0.58 -1.55
CA PHE A 235 -13.47 -2.03 -1.62
C PHE A 235 -14.37 -2.67 -0.55
N ASP A 236 -15.38 -3.44 -0.99
CA ASP A 236 -16.21 -4.25 -0.10
C ASP A 236 -16.12 -5.73 -0.49
N PRO A 237 -15.31 -6.54 0.23
CA PRO A 237 -15.10 -7.95 -0.09
C PRO A 237 -16.39 -8.79 -0.02
N ASN A 238 -17.45 -8.33 0.67
CA ASN A 238 -18.71 -9.05 0.74
C ASN A 238 -19.45 -9.08 -0.60
N LEU A 239 -19.30 -8.04 -1.41
CA LEU A 239 -19.94 -7.97 -2.72
C LEU A 239 -19.37 -9.01 -3.70
N TYR A 240 -18.10 -9.38 -3.54
CA TYR A 240 -17.46 -10.37 -4.42
C TYR A 240 -17.91 -11.81 -4.16
N GLY A 241 -18.65 -12.06 -3.07
CA GLY A 241 -19.33 -13.33 -2.82
C GLY A 241 -20.58 -13.59 -3.67
N ALA A 242 -20.90 -12.67 -4.60
CA ALA A 242 -22.06 -12.70 -5.49
C ALA A 242 -22.14 -14.02 -6.27
N SER A 243 -23.24 -14.78 -6.07
CA SER A 243 -23.47 -16.10 -6.65
C SER A 243 -24.64 -16.11 -7.64
N THR A 244 -25.68 -15.34 -7.36
CA THR A 244 -26.85 -15.21 -8.23
C THR A 244 -26.65 -14.15 -9.32
N PRO A 245 -27.40 -14.21 -10.45
CA PRO A 245 -27.33 -13.17 -11.48
C PRO A 245 -27.60 -11.75 -10.96
N GLY A 246 -28.53 -11.60 -10.02
CA GLY A 246 -28.87 -10.30 -9.42
C GLY A 246 -27.71 -9.76 -8.55
N GLU A 247 -27.08 -10.60 -7.74
CA GLU A 247 -25.94 -10.23 -6.93
C GLU A 247 -24.73 -9.85 -7.83
N ARG A 248 -24.46 -10.61 -8.90
CA ARG A 248 -23.42 -10.26 -9.88
C ARG A 248 -23.69 -8.91 -10.56
N GLY A 249 -24.95 -8.63 -10.90
CA GLY A 249 -25.34 -7.33 -11.43
C GLY A 249 -25.12 -6.18 -10.43
N THR A 250 -25.36 -6.44 -9.14
CA THR A 250 -25.07 -5.47 -8.07
C THR A 250 -23.57 -5.22 -7.93
N LEU A 251 -22.75 -6.26 -7.94
CA LEU A 251 -21.28 -6.12 -7.92
C LEU A 251 -20.78 -5.34 -9.14
N ASP A 252 -21.25 -5.68 -10.34
CA ASP A 252 -20.87 -5.00 -11.59
C ASP A 252 -21.19 -3.51 -11.51
N ALA A 253 -22.40 -3.15 -11.09
CA ALA A 253 -22.81 -1.76 -10.93
C ALA A 253 -21.98 -1.04 -9.84
N TRP A 254 -21.69 -1.71 -8.73
CA TRP A 254 -20.85 -1.18 -7.67
C TRP A 254 -19.43 -0.88 -8.16
N MET A 255 -18.76 -1.83 -8.81
CA MET A 255 -17.41 -1.64 -9.35
C MET A 255 -17.37 -0.50 -10.36
N HIS A 256 -18.31 -0.46 -11.30
CA HIS A 256 -18.41 0.63 -12.26
C HIS A 256 -18.53 1.98 -11.57
N HIS A 257 -19.44 2.10 -10.60
CA HIS A 257 -19.69 3.34 -9.87
C HIS A 257 -18.52 3.75 -8.98
N ALA A 258 -17.88 2.81 -8.29
CA ALA A 258 -16.73 3.05 -7.43
C ALA A 258 -15.57 3.70 -8.22
N TRP A 259 -15.26 3.15 -9.41
CA TRP A 259 -14.19 3.67 -10.25
C TRP A 259 -14.55 5.01 -10.91
N GLN A 260 -15.83 5.25 -11.26
CA GLN A 260 -16.28 6.57 -11.71
C GLN A 260 -16.13 7.62 -10.60
N ARG A 261 -16.53 7.31 -9.36
CA ARG A 261 -16.36 8.22 -8.22
C ARG A 261 -14.89 8.50 -7.93
N HIS A 262 -14.06 7.48 -7.99
CA HIS A 262 -12.63 7.63 -7.84
C HIS A 262 -12.06 8.66 -8.83
N GLU A 263 -12.43 8.57 -10.10
CA GLU A 263 -12.00 9.53 -11.13
C GLU A 263 -12.54 10.95 -10.88
N GLN A 264 -13.77 11.09 -10.38
CA GLN A 264 -14.33 12.40 -10.01
C GLN A 264 -13.52 13.07 -8.89
N PHE A 265 -13.11 12.32 -7.88
CA PHE A 265 -12.25 12.84 -6.82
C PHE A 265 -10.85 13.19 -7.34
N ARG A 266 -10.34 12.40 -8.28
CA ARG A 266 -9.05 12.65 -8.92
C ARG A 266 -9.06 13.91 -9.77
N VAL A 267 -10.09 14.12 -10.58
CA VAL A 267 -10.24 15.30 -11.44
C VAL A 267 -10.47 16.59 -10.64
N GLY A 268 -11.15 16.50 -9.51
CA GLY A 268 -11.37 17.63 -8.59
C GLY A 268 -10.15 17.96 -7.71
N ALA A 269 -9.15 17.09 -7.64
CA ALA A 269 -7.94 17.32 -6.87
C ALA A 269 -6.99 18.24 -7.64
N PRO A 270 -6.30 19.18 -6.96
CA PRO A 270 -5.33 20.07 -7.61
C PRO A 270 -4.08 19.33 -8.12
N VAL A 271 -4.00 18.02 -7.91
CA VAL A 271 -2.91 17.15 -8.36
C VAL A 271 -3.34 16.49 -9.66
N SER A 272 -2.75 16.94 -10.76
CA SER A 272 -2.84 16.24 -12.03
C SER A 272 -1.89 15.04 -11.99
N PHE A 273 -2.39 13.85 -11.72
CA PHE A 273 -1.68 12.62 -12.07
C PHE A 273 -1.73 12.47 -13.60
N THR A 274 -1.02 13.37 -14.31
CA THR A 274 -1.04 13.45 -15.79
C THR A 274 -0.19 12.39 -16.47
N GLU A 275 0.52 11.57 -15.70
CA GLU A 275 1.22 10.40 -16.22
C GLU A 275 0.21 9.34 -16.65
N PRO A 276 0.56 8.49 -17.66
CA PRO A 276 -0.32 7.43 -18.10
C PRO A 276 -0.90 6.66 -16.92
N ALA A 277 -2.17 6.42 -16.95
CA ALA A 277 -2.89 5.73 -15.93
C ALA A 277 -2.19 4.44 -15.49
N GLY A 278 -1.96 4.29 -14.25
CA GLY A 278 -1.18 3.21 -13.63
C GLY A 278 -0.04 3.72 -12.76
N ALA A 279 0.42 4.96 -12.96
CA ALA A 279 1.49 5.54 -12.16
C ALA A 279 1.02 6.16 -10.83
N GLY A 280 -0.28 6.30 -10.60
CA GLY A 280 -0.84 7.01 -9.44
C GLY A 280 -1.10 6.16 -8.20
N TRP A 281 -0.93 4.86 -8.27
CA TRP A 281 -1.29 3.94 -7.22
C TRP A 281 -0.04 3.29 -6.65
N SER A 282 0.34 3.54 -5.46
CA SER A 282 1.31 2.85 -4.60
C SER A 282 2.42 1.98 -5.29
N LEU A 283 2.37 1.83 -6.60
CA LEU A 283 3.35 1.16 -7.42
C LEU A 283 4.42 2.18 -7.79
N ASP A 284 5.69 1.90 -7.50
CA ASP A 284 6.80 2.75 -7.94
C ASP A 284 6.70 2.91 -9.47
N PRO A 285 6.47 4.13 -10.00
CA PRO A 285 6.32 4.34 -11.45
C PRO A 285 7.56 3.94 -12.25
N ARG A 286 8.71 3.78 -11.56
CA ARG A 286 9.96 3.29 -12.13
C ARG A 286 10.06 1.76 -12.12
N ASN A 287 9.22 1.08 -11.34
CA ASN A 287 9.13 -0.37 -11.31
C ASN A 287 7.75 -0.82 -10.79
N PRO A 288 6.66 -0.54 -11.53
CA PRO A 288 5.29 -0.84 -11.11
C PRO A 288 5.05 -2.33 -10.88
N THR A 289 5.83 -3.19 -11.52
CA THR A 289 5.68 -4.63 -11.42
C THR A 289 6.35 -5.22 -10.18
N GLN A 290 7.30 -4.54 -9.55
CA GLN A 290 8.02 -5.05 -8.39
C GLN A 290 7.12 -5.14 -7.15
N GLU A 291 6.32 -4.11 -6.87
CA GLU A 291 5.38 -4.15 -5.73
C GLU A 291 4.25 -5.13 -6.00
N LEU A 292 3.66 -5.09 -7.20
CA LEU A 292 2.64 -6.05 -7.61
C LEU A 292 3.19 -7.48 -7.61
N GLY A 293 4.41 -7.70 -8.12
CA GLY A 293 5.08 -8.99 -8.09
C GLY A 293 5.22 -9.54 -6.67
N GLY A 294 5.58 -8.69 -5.71
CA GLY A 294 5.66 -9.06 -4.30
C GLY A 294 4.29 -9.45 -3.71
N LEU A 295 3.24 -8.67 -3.99
CA LEU A 295 1.88 -8.99 -3.53
C LEU A 295 1.35 -10.29 -4.14
N LEU A 296 1.59 -10.52 -5.43
CA LEU A 296 1.19 -11.75 -6.11
C LEU A 296 1.95 -12.96 -5.54
N ALA A 297 3.26 -12.84 -5.31
CA ALA A 297 4.07 -13.89 -4.71
C ALA A 297 3.59 -14.24 -3.30
N ASP A 298 3.27 -13.24 -2.48
CA ASP A 298 2.73 -13.39 -1.13
C ASP A 298 1.40 -14.16 -1.15
N LEU A 299 0.40 -13.71 -1.92
CA LEU A 299 -0.89 -14.40 -1.98
C LEU A 299 -0.80 -15.81 -2.57
N ARG A 300 0.03 -16.03 -3.59
CA ARG A 300 0.25 -17.37 -4.18
C ARG A 300 0.87 -18.33 -3.18
N ARG A 301 1.87 -17.87 -2.44
CA ARG A 301 2.49 -18.68 -1.37
C ARG A 301 1.46 -19.03 -0.29
N ARG A 302 0.65 -18.05 0.14
CA ARG A 302 -0.44 -18.25 1.09
C ARG A 302 -1.50 -19.21 0.56
N GLY A 303 -1.83 -19.15 -0.73
CA GLY A 303 -2.70 -20.11 -1.37
C GLY A 303 -2.15 -21.54 -1.27
N ALA A 304 -0.87 -21.73 -1.58
CA ALA A 304 -0.21 -23.04 -1.48
C ALA A 304 -0.19 -23.58 -0.03
N GLU A 305 0.11 -22.74 0.97
CA GLU A 305 0.07 -23.08 2.40
C GLU A 305 -1.32 -23.57 2.84
N ALA A 306 -2.38 -22.95 2.32
CA ALA A 306 -3.77 -23.28 2.64
C ALA A 306 -4.39 -24.33 1.70
N ASN A 307 -3.64 -24.89 0.74
CA ASN A 307 -4.13 -25.78 -0.31
C ASN A 307 -5.29 -25.17 -1.15
N VAL A 308 -5.22 -23.87 -1.40
CA VAL A 308 -6.13 -23.14 -2.30
C VAL A 308 -5.44 -22.97 -3.64
N ALA A 309 -6.07 -23.40 -4.72
CA ALA A 309 -5.54 -23.19 -6.07
C ALA A 309 -5.58 -21.71 -6.45
N THR A 310 -4.52 -21.23 -7.12
CA THR A 310 -4.32 -19.83 -7.48
C THR A 310 -4.12 -19.59 -8.99
N PRO A 311 -4.92 -20.20 -9.88
CA PRO A 311 -4.67 -20.17 -11.32
C PRO A 311 -4.71 -18.74 -11.90
N ARG A 312 -5.55 -17.86 -11.36
CA ARG A 312 -5.66 -16.47 -11.83
C ARG A 312 -4.48 -15.63 -11.38
N LEU A 313 -4.08 -15.77 -10.13
CA LEU A 313 -2.89 -15.09 -9.59
C LEU A 313 -1.61 -15.60 -10.25
N ASP A 314 -1.53 -16.90 -10.58
CA ASP A 314 -0.40 -17.49 -11.32
C ASP A 314 -0.29 -16.88 -12.74
N ALA A 315 -1.41 -16.81 -13.45
CA ALA A 315 -1.45 -16.22 -14.77
C ALA A 315 -1.12 -14.71 -14.74
N LEU A 316 -1.64 -13.98 -13.74
CA LEU A 316 -1.36 -12.56 -13.57
C LEU A 316 0.11 -12.31 -13.20
N ALA A 317 0.73 -13.19 -12.41
CA ALA A 317 2.15 -13.11 -12.07
C ALA A 317 3.03 -13.26 -13.33
N ALA A 318 2.72 -14.23 -14.21
CA ALA A 318 3.42 -14.41 -15.47
C ALA A 318 3.28 -13.18 -16.39
N ILE A 319 2.11 -12.55 -16.39
CA ILE A 319 1.89 -11.29 -17.13
C ILE A 319 2.73 -10.16 -16.53
N ALA A 320 2.74 -10.01 -15.21
CA ALA A 320 3.51 -8.97 -14.52
C ALA A 320 5.02 -9.13 -14.78
N GLU A 321 5.56 -10.34 -14.78
CA GLU A 321 6.95 -10.63 -15.13
C GLU A 321 7.27 -10.23 -16.59
N ARG A 322 6.36 -10.50 -17.53
CA ARG A 322 6.50 -10.08 -18.93
C ARG A 322 6.55 -8.56 -19.08
N VAL A 323 5.66 -7.84 -18.39
CA VAL A 323 5.68 -6.36 -18.36
C VAL A 323 6.99 -5.84 -17.75
N GLY A 324 7.44 -6.44 -16.64
CA GLY A 324 8.68 -6.08 -15.97
C GLY A 324 9.93 -6.25 -16.85
N SER A 325 9.89 -7.18 -17.79
CA SER A 325 10.93 -7.37 -18.81
C SER A 325 10.75 -6.52 -20.07
N GLY A 326 9.79 -5.61 -20.08
CA GLY A 326 9.50 -4.72 -21.23
C GLY A 326 8.73 -5.39 -22.36
N GLY A 327 8.13 -6.54 -22.12
CA GLY A 327 7.29 -7.24 -23.08
C GLY A 327 5.91 -6.60 -23.25
N PRO A 328 5.31 -6.64 -24.45
CA PRO A 328 3.98 -6.11 -24.67
C PRO A 328 2.92 -6.97 -23.97
N VAL A 329 1.89 -6.32 -23.45
CA VAL A 329 0.70 -6.96 -22.85
C VAL A 329 -0.55 -6.30 -23.40
N ALA A 330 -1.45 -7.11 -23.96
CA ALA A 330 -2.77 -6.66 -24.35
C ALA A 330 -3.77 -6.79 -23.18
N THR A 331 -4.83 -5.98 -23.21
CA THR A 331 -5.91 -6.08 -22.22
C THR A 331 -6.53 -7.48 -22.22
N GLU A 332 -6.70 -8.10 -23.40
CA GLU A 332 -7.23 -9.45 -23.53
C GLU A 332 -6.33 -10.53 -22.89
N ASP A 333 -5.03 -10.30 -22.71
CA ASP A 333 -4.16 -11.22 -21.99
C ASP A 333 -4.57 -11.30 -20.51
N VAL A 334 -4.80 -10.14 -19.87
CA VAL A 334 -5.23 -10.06 -18.47
C VAL A 334 -6.66 -10.59 -18.29
N VAL A 335 -7.57 -10.14 -19.15
CA VAL A 335 -8.98 -10.56 -19.10
C VAL A 335 -9.12 -12.06 -19.40
N GLY A 336 -8.43 -12.55 -20.43
CA GLY A 336 -8.44 -13.96 -20.78
C GLY A 336 -7.87 -14.87 -19.69
N ALA A 337 -6.75 -14.45 -19.06
CA ALA A 337 -6.14 -15.17 -17.94
C ALA A 337 -7.08 -15.28 -16.73
N ALA A 338 -7.79 -14.19 -16.39
CA ALA A 338 -8.72 -14.17 -15.28
C ALA A 338 -9.99 -15.03 -15.52
N LEU A 339 -10.48 -15.10 -16.76
CA LEU A 339 -11.71 -15.83 -17.10
C LEU A 339 -11.49 -17.25 -17.62
N ALA A 340 -10.25 -17.65 -17.90
CA ALA A 340 -9.96 -18.96 -18.49
C ALA A 340 -10.22 -20.17 -17.56
N SER A 341 -10.25 -19.97 -16.26
CA SER A 341 -10.34 -21.03 -15.25
C SER A 341 -11.76 -21.59 -15.03
N GLU A 342 -12.78 -21.03 -15.67
CA GLU A 342 -14.17 -21.55 -15.57
C GLU A 342 -14.47 -22.72 -16.54
N ARG A 343 -13.51 -23.13 -17.39
CA ARG A 343 -13.71 -24.13 -18.44
C ARG A 343 -12.97 -25.46 -18.20
N ALA A 344 -12.36 -25.64 -17.03
CA ALA A 344 -11.73 -26.89 -16.60
C ALA A 344 -12.51 -27.56 -15.39
#